data_fe09d54c6a88030f8d6eb50da9bee7b9
#
_entry.id   fe09d54c6a88030f8d6eb50da9bee7b9
#
_cell.length_a   1.000
_cell.length_b   1.000
_cell.length_c   1.000
_cell.angle_alpha   90.00
_cell.angle_beta   90.00
_cell.angle_gamma   90.00
#
_symmetry.space_group_name_H-M   'P 1'
#
loop_
_entity.id
_entity.type
_entity.pdbx_description
1 polymer ?
#
loop_
_entity_poly.entity_id
_entity_poly.type
_entity_poly.pdbx_seq_one_letter_code
_entity_poly.pdbx_strand_id
1 'polypeptide(L)'
;MLKYPITITIDTNIIDSTNYDLSDDSKLQVLLKLVKEGKVKVVLSDIVLREALSHLKKKTTKAYSQVRENRNQLLKIADESLINAVGLEKYVEIPDKEKMIKLAYDRFHQYVSDLNVEVLDSSSIDINEIIDDYFEIRFPFENDGKKRKEFPDAFVINQIKHNYPDEASLVVLSHDKGFKAGCRRYGNYEILDSLDELFAKISKQDSQYELAVNMLKELDDDINKSIKEYVESEENISVSGQTVDKDGVIEGYDFSETLLHSIDSVSHRLHIIDDIEEDIALITLSCKADVAMDCYYEDYDNAPWDSEEKEYLFVDTVHLFERYNPSFACRIKINLEDKVFTVLPFRIVMGFSSKIESVVVDDRDND
;
A
#
# COMPACT_ATOMS: atom_id res chain seq x y z
N MET A 1 -6.11 4.27 -0.53
CA MET A 1 -5.71 2.84 -0.42
C MET A 1 -4.55 2.70 0.55
N LEU A 2 -4.60 1.73 1.46
CA LEU A 2 -3.47 1.42 2.33
C LEU A 2 -2.34 0.80 1.49
N LYS A 3 -1.11 1.34 1.60
CA LYS A 3 0.03 0.74 0.90
C LYS A 3 0.58 -0.43 1.72
N TYR A 4 0.76 -1.58 1.10
CA TYR A 4 1.39 -2.72 1.76
C TYR A 4 2.93 -2.56 1.84
N PRO A 5 3.56 -2.96 2.95
CA PRO A 5 2.92 -3.41 4.19
C PRO A 5 2.28 -2.24 4.95
N ILE A 6 1.07 -2.48 5.49
CA ILE A 6 0.43 -1.56 6.43
C ILE A 6 1.22 -1.62 7.74
N THR A 7 1.80 -0.50 8.16
CA THR A 7 2.46 -0.44 9.46
C THR A 7 1.42 -0.21 10.55
N ILE A 8 1.39 -1.11 11.53
CA ILE A 8 0.45 -1.04 12.64
C ILE A 8 1.17 -0.98 13.98
N THR A 9 0.59 -0.28 14.95
CA THR A 9 0.92 -0.42 16.37
C THR A 9 -0.31 -0.83 17.15
N ILE A 10 -0.11 -1.61 18.21
CA ILE A 10 -1.20 -2.27 18.96
C ILE A 10 -1.04 -1.91 20.42
N ASP A 11 -2.08 -1.34 21.00
CA ASP A 11 -2.17 -1.09 22.43
C ASP A 11 -2.37 -2.42 23.20
N THR A 12 -1.93 -2.49 24.45
CA THR A 12 -2.01 -3.66 25.33
C THR A 12 -3.45 -4.18 25.46
N ASN A 13 -4.45 -3.30 25.48
CA ASN A 13 -5.86 -3.67 25.61
C ASN A 13 -6.37 -4.52 24.41
N ILE A 14 -5.85 -4.30 23.22
CA ILE A 14 -6.17 -5.12 22.04
C ILE A 14 -5.58 -6.52 22.18
N ILE A 15 -4.30 -6.63 22.62
CA ILE A 15 -3.66 -7.93 22.89
C ILE A 15 -4.43 -8.67 23.97
N ASP A 16 -4.80 -7.98 25.04
CA ASP A 16 -5.59 -8.53 26.16
C ASP A 16 -6.96 -9.06 25.73
N SER A 17 -7.60 -8.38 24.77
CA SER A 17 -8.90 -8.78 24.24
C SER A 17 -8.87 -10.12 23.50
N THR A 18 -7.70 -10.54 22.98
CA THR A 18 -7.50 -11.84 22.33
C THR A 18 -7.30 -12.98 23.33
N ASN A 19 -7.23 -12.68 24.64
CA ASN A 19 -6.86 -13.64 25.68
C ASN A 19 -5.53 -14.37 25.46
N TYR A 20 -4.63 -13.82 24.64
CA TYR A 20 -3.36 -14.46 24.26
C TYR A 20 -3.57 -15.83 23.57
N ASP A 21 -4.70 -15.98 22.89
CA ASP A 21 -5.00 -17.18 22.14
C ASP A 21 -4.11 -17.27 20.90
N LEU A 22 -3.31 -18.32 20.81
CA LEU A 22 -2.38 -18.62 19.72
C LEU A 22 -2.79 -19.91 18.96
N SER A 23 -4.08 -20.31 19.04
CA SER A 23 -4.62 -21.39 18.21
C SER A 23 -4.70 -20.97 16.75
N ASP A 24 -4.75 -21.94 15.83
CA ASP A 24 -4.64 -21.72 14.38
C ASP A 24 -5.68 -20.75 13.81
N ASP A 25 -6.90 -20.74 14.39
CA ASP A 25 -8.00 -19.86 13.95
C ASP A 25 -8.09 -18.56 14.76
N SER A 26 -7.13 -18.30 15.66
CA SER A 26 -7.17 -17.10 16.50
C SER A 26 -6.82 -15.82 15.74
N LYS A 27 -7.29 -14.68 16.25
CA LYS A 27 -6.98 -13.36 15.68
C LYS A 27 -5.48 -13.09 15.61
N LEU A 28 -4.72 -13.58 16.59
CA LEU A 28 -3.27 -13.43 16.61
C LEU A 28 -2.61 -14.26 15.49
N GLN A 29 -3.12 -15.45 15.18
CA GLN A 29 -2.61 -16.25 14.05
C GLN A 29 -3.00 -15.65 12.70
N VAL A 30 -4.19 -15.07 12.58
CA VAL A 30 -4.55 -14.29 11.37
C VAL A 30 -3.60 -13.11 11.17
N LEU A 31 -3.28 -12.37 12.23
CA LEU A 31 -2.29 -11.28 12.17
C LEU A 31 -0.92 -11.79 11.71
N LEU A 32 -0.44 -12.91 12.28
CA LEU A 32 0.83 -13.52 11.89
C LEU A 32 0.84 -13.93 10.42
N LYS A 33 -0.27 -14.44 9.90
CA LYS A 33 -0.42 -14.78 8.49
C LYS A 33 -0.27 -13.54 7.60
N LEU A 34 -0.95 -12.44 7.93
CA LEU A 34 -0.86 -11.18 7.20
C LEU A 34 0.55 -10.59 7.20
N VAL A 35 1.30 -10.74 8.32
CA VAL A 35 2.71 -10.35 8.38
C VAL A 35 3.57 -11.22 7.46
N LYS A 36 3.38 -12.54 7.45
CA LYS A 36 4.09 -13.46 6.55
C LYS A 36 3.78 -13.23 5.07
N GLU A 37 2.57 -12.79 4.76
CA GLU A 37 2.17 -12.38 3.41
C GLU A 37 2.72 -11.01 2.98
N GLY A 38 3.42 -10.30 3.87
CA GLY A 38 3.96 -8.96 3.60
C GLY A 38 2.90 -7.86 3.55
N LYS A 39 1.69 -8.13 4.03
CA LYS A 39 0.58 -7.15 4.06
C LYS A 39 0.62 -6.24 5.28
N VAL A 40 1.16 -6.72 6.39
CA VAL A 40 1.22 -5.99 7.66
C VAL A 40 2.65 -6.00 8.20
N LYS A 41 3.07 -4.86 8.74
CA LYS A 41 4.28 -4.70 9.56
C LYS A 41 3.86 -4.28 10.97
N VAL A 42 4.31 -5.00 11.99
CA VAL A 42 3.95 -4.71 13.38
C VAL A 42 5.08 -3.94 14.06
N VAL A 43 4.72 -2.84 14.70
CA VAL A 43 5.61 -2.02 15.53
C VAL A 43 5.01 -1.95 16.93
N LEU A 44 5.77 -2.29 17.96
CA LEU A 44 5.30 -2.24 19.33
C LEU A 44 6.24 -1.45 20.22
N SER A 45 5.65 -0.72 21.16
CA SER A 45 6.39 -0.14 22.29
C SER A 45 6.95 -1.27 23.17
N ASP A 46 8.17 -1.08 23.69
CA ASP A 46 8.74 -1.95 24.73
C ASP A 46 7.87 -1.95 26.02
N ILE A 47 7.14 -0.87 26.26
CA ILE A 47 6.20 -0.73 27.37
C ILE A 47 5.00 -1.66 27.17
N VAL A 48 4.40 -1.64 25.96
CA VAL A 48 3.28 -2.55 25.61
C VAL A 48 3.70 -4.00 25.79
N LEU A 49 4.89 -4.39 25.34
CA LEU A 49 5.39 -5.76 25.52
C LEU A 49 5.53 -6.15 26.99
N ARG A 50 6.07 -5.26 27.84
CA ARG A 50 6.20 -5.50 29.29
C ARG A 50 4.84 -5.60 29.97
N GLU A 51 3.89 -4.75 29.59
CA GLU A 51 2.52 -4.81 30.09
C GLU A 51 1.83 -6.10 29.69
N ALA A 52 1.89 -6.48 28.42
CA ALA A 52 1.32 -7.72 27.90
C ALA A 52 1.85 -8.95 28.68
N LEU A 53 3.16 -9.03 28.91
CA LEU A 53 3.75 -10.10 29.71
C LEU A 53 3.25 -10.09 31.16
N SER A 54 3.14 -8.90 31.79
CA SER A 54 2.59 -8.77 33.14
C SER A 54 1.13 -9.25 33.20
N HIS A 55 0.32 -8.89 32.20
CA HIS A 55 -1.07 -9.32 32.10
C HIS A 55 -1.19 -10.82 31.82
N LEU A 56 -0.38 -11.37 30.96
CA LEU A 56 -0.31 -12.80 30.69
C LEU A 56 0.01 -13.58 31.96
N LYS A 57 0.99 -13.12 32.78
CA LYS A 57 1.30 -13.73 34.10
C LYS A 57 0.09 -13.73 35.03
N LYS A 58 -0.61 -12.59 35.13
CA LYS A 58 -1.81 -12.48 35.96
C LYS A 58 -2.90 -13.44 35.49
N LYS A 59 -3.20 -13.49 34.19
CA LYS A 59 -4.20 -14.39 33.60
C LYS A 59 -3.83 -15.85 33.82
N THR A 60 -2.58 -16.25 33.56
CA THR A 60 -2.08 -17.62 33.77
C THR A 60 -2.15 -18.02 35.24
N THR A 61 -1.77 -17.11 36.16
CA THR A 61 -1.86 -17.35 37.61
C THR A 61 -3.30 -17.53 38.04
N LYS A 62 -4.24 -16.72 37.51
CA LYS A 62 -5.68 -16.86 37.84
C LYS A 62 -6.22 -18.18 37.32
N ALA A 63 -5.91 -18.57 36.09
CA ALA A 63 -6.31 -19.86 35.51
C ALA A 63 -5.78 -21.03 36.33
N TYR A 64 -4.51 -21.00 36.75
CA TYR A 64 -3.92 -22.00 37.64
C TYR A 64 -4.69 -22.11 38.96
N SER A 65 -5.02 -20.98 39.59
CA SER A 65 -5.76 -20.96 40.84
C SER A 65 -7.15 -21.58 40.71
N GLN A 66 -7.85 -21.33 39.59
CA GLN A 66 -9.15 -21.93 39.28
C GLN A 66 -9.05 -23.46 39.08
N VAL A 67 -8.05 -23.93 38.32
CA VAL A 67 -7.82 -25.38 38.18
C VAL A 67 -7.57 -26.04 39.55
N ARG A 68 -6.73 -25.43 40.38
CA ARG A 68 -6.45 -25.92 41.73
C ARG A 68 -7.69 -25.97 42.63
N GLU A 69 -8.54 -24.92 42.57
CA GLU A 69 -9.77 -24.87 43.33
C GLU A 69 -10.77 -25.94 42.89
N ASN A 70 -10.99 -26.07 41.58
CA ASN A 70 -11.88 -27.09 41.01
C ASN A 70 -11.42 -28.51 41.37
N ARG A 71 -10.10 -28.76 41.30
CA ARG A 71 -9.53 -30.04 41.77
C ARG A 71 -9.84 -30.29 43.23
N ASN A 72 -9.61 -29.30 44.10
CA ASN A 72 -9.86 -29.45 45.51
C ASN A 72 -11.34 -29.70 45.85
N GLN A 73 -12.25 -29.12 45.05
CA GLN A 73 -13.68 -29.40 45.16
C GLN A 73 -14.00 -30.83 44.72
N LEU A 74 -13.44 -31.30 43.59
CA LEU A 74 -13.62 -32.68 43.14
C LEU A 74 -13.13 -33.69 44.17
N LEU A 75 -11.95 -33.49 44.75
CA LEU A 75 -11.36 -34.39 45.74
C LEU A 75 -12.14 -34.42 47.10
N LYS A 76 -13.05 -33.48 47.36
CA LYS A 76 -13.94 -33.51 48.52
C LYS A 76 -15.12 -34.46 48.33
N ILE A 77 -15.54 -34.71 47.11
CA ILE A 77 -16.74 -35.51 46.80
C ILE A 77 -16.40 -36.86 46.15
N ALA A 78 -15.19 -37.01 45.61
CA ALA A 78 -14.75 -38.21 44.93
C ALA A 78 -13.47 -38.74 45.56
N ASP A 79 -13.49 -40.01 45.96
CA ASP A 79 -12.28 -40.72 46.38
C ASP A 79 -11.48 -41.18 45.14
N GLU A 80 -10.27 -41.72 45.39
CA GLU A 80 -9.40 -42.17 44.34
C GLU A 80 -10.01 -43.29 43.46
N SER A 81 -10.82 -44.15 44.07
CA SER A 81 -11.52 -45.23 43.35
C SER A 81 -12.54 -44.68 42.35
N LEU A 82 -13.31 -43.68 42.76
CA LEU A 82 -14.28 -43.02 41.87
C LEU A 82 -13.60 -42.23 40.77
N ILE A 83 -12.50 -41.52 41.08
CA ILE A 83 -11.72 -40.77 40.10
C ILE A 83 -11.20 -41.70 39.02
N ASN A 84 -10.62 -42.84 39.39
CA ASN A 84 -10.07 -43.83 38.46
C ASN A 84 -11.21 -44.50 37.67
N ALA A 85 -12.34 -44.83 38.31
CA ALA A 85 -13.47 -45.48 37.63
C ALA A 85 -14.11 -44.63 36.54
N VAL A 86 -14.05 -43.30 36.65
CA VAL A 86 -14.59 -42.36 35.64
C VAL A 86 -13.51 -41.74 34.72
N GLY A 87 -12.26 -42.14 34.85
CA GLY A 87 -11.16 -41.69 33.98
C GLY A 87 -10.78 -40.22 34.18
N LEU A 88 -10.90 -39.70 35.39
CA LEU A 88 -10.57 -38.30 35.72
C LEU A 88 -9.15 -38.10 36.32
N GLU A 89 -8.27 -39.10 36.27
CA GLU A 89 -6.94 -39.03 36.88
C GLU A 89 -6.13 -37.85 36.34
N LYS A 90 -6.19 -37.63 35.05
CA LYS A 90 -5.49 -36.51 34.36
C LYS A 90 -6.03 -35.13 34.79
N TYR A 91 -7.28 -35.03 35.22
CA TYR A 91 -7.89 -33.78 35.66
C TYR A 91 -7.57 -33.40 37.10
N VAL A 92 -7.08 -34.35 37.88
CA VAL A 92 -6.66 -34.11 39.28
C VAL A 92 -5.17 -33.85 39.41
N GLU A 93 -4.38 -34.09 38.34
CA GLU A 93 -2.99 -33.66 38.30
C GLU A 93 -2.91 -32.15 38.14
N ILE A 94 -2.15 -31.48 39.01
CA ILE A 94 -1.90 -30.04 38.88
C ILE A 94 -0.52 -29.86 38.30
N PRO A 95 -0.39 -29.13 37.14
CA PRO A 95 0.91 -28.80 36.62
C PRO A 95 1.68 -27.87 37.58
N ASP A 96 2.99 -27.84 37.46
CA ASP A 96 3.80 -26.88 38.19
C ASP A 96 3.47 -25.44 37.74
N LYS A 97 3.18 -24.54 38.70
CA LYS A 97 2.76 -23.17 38.43
C LYS A 97 3.82 -22.38 37.65
N GLU A 98 5.07 -22.46 38.06
CA GLU A 98 6.15 -21.68 37.46
C GLU A 98 6.46 -22.22 36.05
N LYS A 99 6.36 -23.54 35.87
CA LYS A 99 6.47 -24.16 34.55
C LYS A 99 5.35 -23.68 33.60
N MET A 100 4.12 -23.59 34.10
CA MET A 100 2.98 -23.12 33.32
C MET A 100 3.15 -21.64 32.89
N ILE A 101 3.59 -20.78 33.81
CA ILE A 101 3.89 -19.37 33.50
C ILE A 101 5.03 -19.26 32.49
N LYS A 102 6.10 -20.04 32.69
CA LYS A 102 7.25 -20.04 31.77
C LYS A 102 6.83 -20.45 30.36
N LEU A 103 6.09 -21.53 30.21
CA LEU A 103 5.61 -21.99 28.90
C LEU A 103 4.70 -20.96 28.20
N ALA A 104 3.84 -20.27 28.96
CA ALA A 104 3.01 -19.20 28.42
C ALA A 104 3.89 -18.03 27.89
N TYR A 105 4.93 -17.67 28.64
CA TYR A 105 5.89 -16.64 28.24
C TYR A 105 6.68 -17.07 27.01
N ASP A 106 7.25 -18.27 27.01
CA ASP A 106 8.04 -18.79 25.90
C ASP A 106 7.22 -18.79 24.59
N ARG A 107 5.95 -19.22 24.66
CA ARG A 107 5.03 -19.19 23.52
C ARG A 107 4.73 -17.77 23.02
N PHE A 108 4.49 -16.83 23.92
CA PHE A 108 4.21 -15.45 23.55
C PHE A 108 5.46 -14.77 22.99
N HIS A 109 6.64 -14.99 23.56
CA HIS A 109 7.90 -14.50 23.01
C HIS A 109 8.18 -15.07 21.62
N GLN A 110 7.94 -16.36 21.41
CA GLN A 110 8.07 -16.96 20.09
C GLN A 110 7.12 -16.29 19.09
N TYR A 111 5.86 -16.06 19.45
CA TYR A 111 4.89 -15.37 18.62
C TYR A 111 5.36 -13.95 18.24
N VAL A 112 5.85 -13.16 19.20
CA VAL A 112 6.39 -11.81 18.96
C VAL A 112 7.61 -11.87 18.02
N SER A 113 8.46 -12.87 18.20
CA SER A 113 9.60 -13.12 17.29
C SER A 113 9.15 -13.47 15.88
N ASP A 114 8.14 -14.34 15.74
CA ASP A 114 7.59 -14.78 14.44
C ASP A 114 6.89 -13.62 13.70
N LEU A 115 6.31 -12.66 14.43
CA LEU A 115 5.79 -11.40 13.87
C LEU A 115 6.88 -10.46 13.35
N ASN A 116 8.16 -10.73 13.65
CA ASN A 116 9.28 -9.84 13.31
C ASN A 116 9.02 -8.39 13.75
N VAL A 117 8.59 -8.22 15.01
CA VAL A 117 8.16 -6.92 15.55
C VAL A 117 9.34 -5.95 15.60
N GLU A 118 9.15 -4.75 15.07
CA GLU A 118 10.00 -3.61 15.35
C GLU A 118 9.64 -3.04 16.73
N VAL A 119 10.59 -3.04 17.66
CA VAL A 119 10.35 -2.56 19.03
C VAL A 119 10.81 -1.11 19.16
N LEU A 120 9.89 -0.24 19.55
CA LEU A 120 10.20 1.15 19.89
C LEU A 120 10.84 1.20 21.27
N ASP A 121 12.02 1.82 21.34
CA ASP A 121 12.80 1.93 22.55
C ASP A 121 12.38 3.13 23.40
N SER A 122 12.38 2.98 24.71
CA SER A 122 12.12 4.04 25.69
C SER A 122 13.18 5.18 25.68
N SER A 123 14.31 5.00 25.02
CA SER A 123 15.33 6.05 24.87
C SER A 123 14.89 7.25 24.02
N SER A 124 13.86 7.09 23.20
CA SER A 124 13.29 8.13 22.33
C SER A 124 12.24 9.01 23.02
N ILE A 125 11.98 8.81 24.31
CA ILE A 125 10.92 9.50 25.05
C ILE A 125 11.37 10.89 25.50
N ASP A 126 10.57 11.93 25.18
CA ASP A 126 10.71 13.26 25.78
C ASP A 126 9.94 13.32 27.10
N ILE A 127 10.68 13.13 28.20
CA ILE A 127 10.13 13.13 29.55
C ILE A 127 9.54 14.49 29.93
N ASN A 128 10.13 15.60 29.45
CA ASN A 128 9.65 16.94 29.79
C ASN A 128 8.27 17.18 29.17
N GLU A 129 8.07 16.79 27.93
CA GLU A 129 6.77 16.87 27.29
C GLU A 129 5.69 16.07 28.03
N ILE A 130 6.02 14.87 28.48
CA ILE A 130 5.09 14.02 29.24
C ILE A 130 4.75 14.67 30.61
N ILE A 131 5.74 15.31 31.27
CA ILE A 131 5.53 16.05 32.51
C ILE A 131 4.62 17.26 32.29
N ASP A 132 4.84 18.01 31.22
CA ASP A 132 3.98 19.14 30.84
C ASP A 132 2.55 18.68 30.58
N ASP A 133 2.36 17.59 29.83
CA ASP A 133 1.06 17.03 29.55
C ASP A 133 0.34 16.56 30.85
N TYR A 134 1.08 16.02 31.81
CA TYR A 134 0.54 15.62 33.10
C TYR A 134 0.03 16.83 33.91
N PHE A 135 0.79 17.92 33.97
CA PHE A 135 0.38 19.11 34.73
C PHE A 135 -0.71 19.89 34.03
N GLU A 136 -0.71 19.95 32.71
CA GLU A 136 -1.72 20.66 31.92
C GLU A 136 -2.98 19.82 31.64
N ILE A 137 -3.03 18.59 32.15
CA ILE A 137 -4.17 17.66 31.97
C ILE A 137 -4.51 17.47 30.50
N ARG A 138 -3.49 17.20 29.69
CA ARG A 138 -3.68 16.85 28.29
C ARG A 138 -3.73 15.34 28.11
N PHE A 139 -4.52 14.85 27.14
CA PHE A 139 -4.57 13.42 26.85
C PHE A 139 -3.16 12.81 26.68
N PRO A 140 -2.94 11.58 27.20
CA PRO A 140 -3.92 10.68 27.79
C PRO A 140 -4.35 11.02 29.23
N PHE A 141 -3.77 12.03 29.88
CA PHE A 141 -4.07 12.39 31.24
C PHE A 141 -5.46 13.05 31.37
N GLU A 142 -6.34 12.42 32.14
CA GLU A 142 -7.67 12.95 32.45
C GLU A 142 -7.78 13.44 33.90
N ASN A 143 -8.74 14.33 34.17
CA ASN A 143 -8.90 14.94 35.51
C ASN A 143 -9.74 14.08 36.48
N ASP A 144 -9.67 12.74 36.39
CA ASP A 144 -10.51 11.81 37.13
C ASP A 144 -9.84 11.14 38.36
N GLY A 145 -8.65 11.60 38.75
CA GLY A 145 -7.86 11.05 39.84
C GLY A 145 -7.05 9.79 39.45
N LYS A 146 -7.14 9.29 38.26
CA LYS A 146 -6.42 8.10 37.77
C LYS A 146 -5.12 8.42 37.03
N LYS A 147 -4.69 9.66 37.00
CA LYS A 147 -3.51 10.16 36.25
C LYS A 147 -2.25 9.27 36.31
N ARG A 148 -2.01 8.58 37.44
CA ARG A 148 -0.85 7.69 37.57
C ARG A 148 -0.92 6.46 36.68
N LYS A 149 -2.10 6.06 36.27
CA LYS A 149 -2.30 4.90 35.41
C LYS A 149 -2.09 5.20 33.94
N GLU A 150 -2.16 6.47 33.58
CA GLU A 150 -2.04 6.97 32.21
C GLU A 150 -0.57 7.22 31.79
N PHE A 151 0.39 7.12 32.71
CA PHE A 151 1.81 7.30 32.36
C PHE A 151 2.33 6.29 31.33
N PRO A 152 2.02 4.98 31.43
CA PRO A 152 2.39 4.03 30.39
C PRO A 152 1.89 4.46 29.01
N ASP A 153 0.63 4.88 28.91
CA ASP A 153 0.02 5.35 27.68
C ASP A 153 0.72 6.61 27.13
N ALA A 154 1.04 7.57 28.01
CA ALA A 154 1.77 8.77 27.64
C ALA A 154 3.16 8.45 27.06
N PHE A 155 3.85 7.49 27.66
CA PHE A 155 5.14 7.03 27.14
C PHE A 155 5.01 6.38 25.77
N VAL A 156 4.01 5.48 25.58
CA VAL A 156 3.76 4.82 24.30
C VAL A 156 3.41 5.84 23.21
N ILE A 157 2.51 6.79 23.51
CA ILE A 157 2.14 7.86 22.57
C ILE A 157 3.36 8.72 22.18
N ASN A 158 4.22 9.05 23.14
CA ASN A 158 5.42 9.83 22.86
C ASN A 158 6.42 9.06 22.00
N GLN A 159 6.59 7.73 22.21
CA GLN A 159 7.40 6.88 21.33
C GLN A 159 6.83 6.85 19.91
N ILE A 160 5.50 6.69 19.76
CA ILE A 160 4.83 6.70 18.45
C ILE A 160 5.11 8.03 17.74
N LYS A 161 4.85 9.16 18.41
CA LYS A 161 5.09 10.49 17.87
C LYS A 161 6.53 10.69 17.39
N HIS A 162 7.50 10.23 18.18
CA HIS A 162 8.92 10.43 17.87
C HIS A 162 9.36 9.60 16.65
N ASN A 163 8.91 8.35 16.55
CA ASN A 163 9.33 7.42 15.50
C ASN A 163 8.47 7.50 14.25
N TYR A 164 7.23 7.96 14.37
CA TYR A 164 6.25 8.07 13.29
C TYR A 164 5.61 9.46 13.30
N PRO A 165 6.33 10.52 12.88
CA PRO A 165 5.76 11.86 12.76
C PRO A 165 4.66 11.91 11.70
N ASP A 166 3.89 13.00 11.66
CA ASP A 166 2.63 13.23 10.93
C ASP A 166 2.52 12.66 9.50
N GLU A 167 3.62 12.48 8.79
CA GLU A 167 3.64 12.00 7.41
C GLU A 167 3.72 10.46 7.28
N ALA A 168 3.89 9.75 8.39
CA ALA A 168 4.00 8.30 8.37
C ALA A 168 2.62 7.63 8.37
N SER A 169 2.36 6.75 7.42
CA SER A 169 1.16 5.92 7.38
C SER A 169 1.20 4.85 8.48
N LEU A 170 0.81 5.22 9.69
CA LEU A 170 0.70 4.31 10.83
C LEU A 170 -0.77 4.11 11.20
N VAL A 171 -1.17 2.85 11.35
CA VAL A 171 -2.47 2.47 11.90
C VAL A 171 -2.30 2.13 13.38
N VAL A 172 -3.08 2.78 14.22
CA VAL A 172 -3.07 2.57 15.68
C VAL A 172 -4.29 1.77 16.08
N LEU A 173 -4.09 0.63 16.76
CA LEU A 173 -5.19 -0.18 17.28
C LEU A 173 -5.30 0.01 18.81
N SER A 174 -6.42 0.56 19.27
CA SER A 174 -6.74 0.72 20.70
C SER A 174 -8.23 0.83 20.95
N HIS A 175 -8.71 0.25 22.06
CA HIS A 175 -10.06 0.49 22.61
C HIS A 175 -10.11 1.73 23.50
N ASP A 176 -8.97 2.19 24.03
CA ASP A 176 -8.90 3.25 25.02
C ASP A 176 -9.17 4.63 24.41
N LYS A 177 -10.10 5.38 24.99
CA LYS A 177 -10.48 6.71 24.49
C LYS A 177 -9.40 7.76 24.74
N GLY A 178 -8.73 7.70 25.91
CA GLY A 178 -7.67 8.62 26.29
C GLY A 178 -6.44 8.43 25.41
N PHE A 179 -6.04 7.16 25.19
CA PHE A 179 -4.97 6.78 24.30
C PHE A 179 -5.24 7.27 22.86
N LYS A 180 -6.44 6.99 22.32
CA LYS A 180 -6.84 7.44 20.97
C LYS A 180 -6.81 8.96 20.83
N ALA A 181 -7.31 9.68 21.84
CA ALA A 181 -7.29 11.14 21.85
C ALA A 181 -5.86 11.71 21.91
N GLY A 182 -4.98 11.06 22.70
CA GLY A 182 -3.56 11.38 22.75
C GLY A 182 -2.86 11.19 21.39
N CYS A 183 -3.10 10.07 20.72
CA CYS A 183 -2.56 9.81 19.37
C CYS A 183 -3.04 10.87 18.35
N ARG A 184 -4.34 11.18 18.33
CA ARG A 184 -4.90 12.20 17.40
C ARG A 184 -4.33 13.59 17.58
N ARG A 185 -3.83 13.91 18.76
CA ARG A 185 -3.20 15.20 19.05
C ARG A 185 -1.86 15.36 18.32
N TYR A 186 -1.16 14.27 18.09
CA TYR A 186 0.21 14.27 17.58
C TYR A 186 0.35 13.89 16.11
N GLY A 187 -0.68 13.37 15.48
CA GLY A 187 -0.60 12.98 14.08
C GLY A 187 -1.93 12.54 13.46
N ASN A 188 -1.96 12.51 12.14
CA ASN A 188 -3.10 12.01 11.35
C ASN A 188 -3.09 10.48 11.27
N TYR A 189 -2.85 9.81 12.42
CA TYR A 189 -2.88 8.36 12.45
C TYR A 189 -4.29 7.83 12.19
N GLU A 190 -4.38 6.80 11.37
CA GLU A 190 -5.59 6.03 11.28
C GLU A 190 -5.77 5.20 12.55
N ILE A 191 -6.92 5.32 13.21
CA ILE A 191 -7.18 4.65 14.49
C ILE A 191 -8.32 3.66 14.29
N LEU A 192 -8.05 2.39 14.60
CA LEU A 192 -9.01 1.30 14.56
C LEU A 192 -9.27 0.78 15.96
N ASP A 193 -10.50 0.33 16.20
CA ASP A 193 -10.93 -0.16 17.49
C ASP A 193 -10.58 -1.64 17.72
N SER A 194 -10.25 -2.41 16.66
CA SER A 194 -10.00 -3.84 16.80
C SER A 194 -9.17 -4.42 15.65
N LEU A 195 -8.64 -5.63 15.88
CA LEU A 195 -8.07 -6.46 14.83
C LEU A 195 -9.11 -6.84 13.77
N ASP A 196 -10.38 -7.01 14.14
CA ASP A 196 -11.45 -7.33 13.20
C ASP A 196 -11.67 -6.21 12.19
N GLU A 197 -11.62 -4.95 12.63
CA GLU A 197 -11.69 -3.79 11.73
C GLU A 197 -10.50 -3.74 10.75
N LEU A 198 -9.28 -4.02 11.25
CA LEU A 198 -8.10 -4.11 10.39
C LEU A 198 -8.27 -5.21 9.34
N PHE A 199 -8.70 -6.41 9.77
CA PHE A 199 -8.87 -7.55 8.87
C PHE A 199 -9.97 -7.29 7.82
N ALA A 200 -11.09 -6.70 8.24
CA ALA A 200 -12.17 -6.31 7.32
C ALA A 200 -11.69 -5.30 6.28
N LYS A 201 -10.88 -4.31 6.70
CA LYS A 201 -10.34 -3.29 5.80
C LYS A 201 -9.36 -3.88 4.78
N ILE A 202 -8.46 -4.77 5.21
CA ILE A 202 -7.53 -5.49 4.32
C ILE A 202 -8.31 -6.36 3.33
N SER A 203 -9.27 -7.14 3.82
CA SER A 203 -10.10 -8.02 2.97
C SER A 203 -10.90 -7.22 1.93
N LYS A 204 -11.49 -6.10 2.33
CA LYS A 204 -12.20 -5.21 1.39
C LYS A 204 -11.26 -4.68 0.31
N GLN A 205 -10.08 -4.21 0.70
CA GLN A 205 -9.08 -3.71 -0.26
C GLN A 205 -8.61 -4.77 -1.25
N ASP A 206 -8.33 -5.99 -0.77
CA ASP A 206 -7.92 -7.11 -1.62
C ASP A 206 -9.03 -7.47 -2.62
N SER A 207 -10.29 -7.52 -2.17
CA SER A 207 -11.44 -7.81 -3.03
C SER A 207 -11.65 -6.75 -4.11
N GLN A 208 -11.50 -5.48 -3.77
CA GLN A 208 -11.59 -4.38 -4.74
C GLN A 208 -10.45 -4.41 -5.75
N TYR A 209 -9.24 -4.76 -5.29
CA TYR A 209 -8.09 -4.94 -6.18
C TYR A 209 -8.33 -6.07 -7.19
N GLU A 210 -8.76 -7.24 -6.72
CA GLU A 210 -9.11 -8.38 -7.60
C GLU A 210 -10.23 -8.01 -8.58
N LEU A 211 -11.25 -7.29 -8.11
CA LEU A 211 -12.34 -6.82 -8.95
C LEU A 211 -11.83 -5.88 -10.06
N ALA A 212 -10.99 -4.91 -9.72
CA ALA A 212 -10.39 -3.99 -10.69
C ALA A 212 -9.55 -4.72 -11.74
N VAL A 213 -8.73 -5.71 -11.33
CA VAL A 213 -7.94 -6.54 -12.25
C VAL A 213 -8.84 -7.37 -13.18
N ASN A 214 -9.92 -7.94 -12.67
CA ASN A 214 -10.85 -8.71 -13.49
C ASN A 214 -11.60 -7.82 -14.49
N MET A 215 -12.03 -6.62 -14.06
CA MET A 215 -12.68 -5.65 -14.93
C MET A 215 -11.78 -5.18 -16.07
N LEU A 216 -10.48 -4.95 -15.79
CA LEU A 216 -9.52 -4.62 -16.85
C LEU A 216 -9.48 -5.69 -17.94
N LYS A 217 -9.57 -6.98 -17.57
CA LYS A 217 -9.60 -8.07 -18.53
C LYS A 217 -10.93 -8.14 -19.30
N GLU A 218 -12.05 -7.88 -18.62
CA GLU A 218 -13.37 -7.85 -19.26
C GLU A 218 -13.52 -6.70 -20.24
N LEU A 219 -12.90 -5.56 -19.99
CA LEU A 219 -12.99 -4.32 -20.75
C LEU A 219 -11.80 -4.10 -21.69
N ASP A 220 -10.92 -5.10 -21.90
CA ASP A 220 -9.67 -4.96 -22.64
C ASP A 220 -9.85 -4.33 -24.02
N ASP A 221 -10.78 -4.87 -24.83
CA ASP A 221 -11.05 -4.38 -26.18
C ASP A 221 -11.65 -2.96 -26.17
N ASP A 222 -12.56 -2.68 -25.23
CA ASP A 222 -13.20 -1.37 -25.12
C ASP A 222 -12.20 -0.29 -24.68
N ILE A 223 -11.29 -0.63 -23.75
CA ILE A 223 -10.23 0.26 -23.29
C ILE A 223 -9.26 0.58 -24.45
N ASN A 224 -8.80 -0.45 -25.19
CA ASN A 224 -7.91 -0.26 -26.33
C ASN A 224 -8.57 0.64 -27.39
N LYS A 225 -9.84 0.42 -27.68
CA LYS A 225 -10.63 1.23 -28.60
C LYS A 225 -10.75 2.67 -28.13
N SER A 226 -11.09 2.89 -26.84
CA SER A 226 -11.24 4.23 -26.29
C SER A 226 -9.92 5.01 -26.23
N ILE A 227 -8.79 4.33 -25.97
CA ILE A 227 -7.46 4.95 -26.03
C ILE A 227 -7.17 5.37 -27.47
N LYS A 228 -7.46 4.52 -28.45
CA LYS A 228 -7.28 4.82 -29.86
C LYS A 228 -8.12 6.04 -30.27
N GLU A 229 -9.43 6.02 -29.98
CA GLU A 229 -10.35 7.14 -30.28
C GLU A 229 -9.91 8.43 -29.60
N TYR A 230 -9.40 8.36 -28.35
CA TYR A 230 -8.89 9.54 -27.63
C TYR A 230 -7.71 10.17 -28.35
N VAL A 231 -6.74 9.36 -28.80
CA VAL A 231 -5.57 9.86 -29.53
C VAL A 231 -5.97 10.45 -30.87
N GLU A 232 -6.90 9.81 -31.59
CA GLU A 232 -7.39 10.28 -32.90
C GLU A 232 -8.19 11.59 -32.80
N SER A 233 -9.00 11.77 -31.73
CA SER A 233 -9.90 12.93 -31.63
C SER A 233 -9.24 14.20 -31.10
N GLU A 234 -8.21 14.08 -30.26
CA GLU A 234 -7.64 15.19 -29.49
C GLU A 234 -6.31 15.72 -30.06
N GLU A 235 -5.83 15.17 -31.16
CA GLU A 235 -4.49 15.47 -31.72
C GLU A 235 -3.38 15.38 -30.64
N ASN A 236 -3.54 14.45 -29.70
CA ASN A 236 -2.65 14.28 -28.54
C ASN A 236 -1.35 13.55 -28.87
N ILE A 237 -0.97 13.58 -30.15
CA ILE A 237 0.22 12.91 -30.65
C ILE A 237 1.12 13.93 -31.37
N SER A 238 2.41 13.82 -31.13
CA SER A 238 3.40 14.65 -31.84
C SER A 238 4.67 13.86 -32.10
N VAL A 239 5.40 14.24 -33.12
CA VAL A 239 6.68 13.64 -33.47
C VAL A 239 7.81 14.65 -33.22
N SER A 240 8.87 14.20 -32.54
CA SER A 240 10.14 14.90 -32.51
C SER A 240 11.06 14.26 -33.55
N GLY A 241 11.26 14.93 -34.67
CA GLY A 241 12.07 14.41 -35.79
C GLY A 241 13.57 14.44 -35.52
N GLN A 242 14.01 15.12 -34.46
CA GLN A 242 15.44 15.27 -34.15
C GLN A 242 15.81 14.46 -32.90
N THR A 243 16.99 13.89 -32.91
CA THR A 243 17.63 13.25 -31.72
C THR A 243 19.06 13.77 -31.58
N VAL A 244 19.57 13.75 -30.38
CA VAL A 244 20.97 14.10 -30.08
C VAL A 244 21.70 12.82 -29.72
N ASP A 245 22.76 12.50 -30.45
CA ASP A 245 23.58 11.33 -30.12
C ASP A 245 24.47 11.56 -28.90
N LYS A 246 25.28 10.52 -28.54
CA LYS A 246 26.18 10.57 -27.36
C LYS A 246 27.29 11.63 -27.47
N ASP A 247 27.61 12.06 -28.70
CA ASP A 247 28.65 13.04 -29.01
C ASP A 247 28.08 14.48 -29.19
N GLY A 248 26.76 14.63 -28.98
CA GLY A 248 26.03 15.89 -29.08
C GLY A 248 25.69 16.27 -30.52
N VAL A 249 25.78 15.34 -31.47
CA VAL A 249 25.39 15.56 -32.88
C VAL A 249 23.88 15.41 -32.98
N ILE A 250 23.22 16.38 -33.63
CA ILE A 250 21.79 16.33 -33.92
C ILE A 250 21.58 15.50 -35.18
N GLU A 251 20.82 14.41 -35.03
CA GLU A 251 20.42 13.56 -36.14
C GLU A 251 18.91 13.66 -36.37
N GLY A 252 18.47 13.55 -37.62
CA GLY A 252 17.06 13.55 -37.98
C GLY A 252 16.63 14.86 -38.67
N TYR A 253 15.33 15.01 -38.82
CA TYR A 253 14.72 16.12 -39.56
C TYR A 253 14.02 17.09 -38.60
N ASP A 254 14.05 18.37 -38.93
CA ASP A 254 13.21 19.39 -38.32
C ASP A 254 11.88 19.44 -39.09
N PHE A 255 10.89 18.71 -38.62
CA PHE A 255 9.60 18.65 -39.31
C PHE A 255 8.87 19.99 -39.22
N SER A 256 8.53 20.56 -40.36
CA SER A 256 7.69 21.76 -40.48
C SER A 256 6.23 21.43 -40.15
N GLU A 257 5.78 20.22 -40.45
CA GLU A 257 4.44 19.73 -40.19
C GLU A 257 4.44 18.21 -39.93
N THR A 258 3.59 17.75 -39.00
CA THR A 258 3.36 16.32 -38.74
C THR A 258 1.87 16.07 -38.61
N LEU A 259 1.34 15.17 -39.43
CA LEU A 259 -0.09 14.80 -39.41
C LEU A 259 -0.27 13.32 -39.09
N LEU A 260 -1.27 13.01 -38.24
CA LEU A 260 -1.63 11.63 -37.97
C LEU A 260 -2.28 11.02 -39.24
N HIS A 261 -1.66 9.98 -39.79
CA HIS A 261 -2.22 9.22 -40.91
C HIS A 261 -3.19 8.14 -40.41
N SER A 262 -2.72 7.26 -39.51
CA SER A 262 -3.55 6.22 -38.90
C SER A 262 -2.97 5.73 -37.57
N ILE A 263 -3.83 5.13 -36.75
CA ILE A 263 -3.42 4.27 -35.62
C ILE A 263 -3.89 2.86 -35.95
N ASP A 264 -2.95 1.98 -36.28
CA ASP A 264 -3.28 0.61 -36.73
C ASP A 264 -3.70 -0.26 -35.53
N SER A 265 -2.99 -0.17 -34.43
CA SER A 265 -3.31 -0.94 -33.20
C SER A 265 -2.98 -0.18 -31.95
N VAL A 266 -3.71 -0.48 -30.88
CA VAL A 266 -3.37 -0.10 -29.51
C VAL A 266 -3.48 -1.35 -28.65
N SER A 267 -2.54 -1.51 -27.76
CA SER A 267 -2.55 -2.55 -26.73
C SER A 267 -2.14 -1.99 -25.39
N HIS A 268 -2.66 -2.56 -24.32
CA HIS A 268 -2.29 -2.15 -22.97
C HIS A 268 -2.00 -3.34 -22.06
N ARG A 269 -1.35 -3.05 -20.95
CA ARG A 269 -1.20 -3.95 -19.79
C ARG A 269 -1.30 -3.15 -18.51
N LEU A 270 -1.77 -3.77 -17.47
CA LEU A 270 -1.74 -3.18 -16.13
C LEU A 270 -0.31 -2.83 -15.74
N HIS A 271 -0.06 -1.57 -15.37
CA HIS A 271 1.18 -1.14 -14.77
C HIS A 271 1.03 -1.10 -13.25
N ILE A 272 0.07 -0.31 -12.75
CA ILE A 272 -0.22 -0.20 -11.32
C ILE A 272 -1.68 0.23 -11.10
N ILE A 273 -2.29 -0.22 -10.01
CA ILE A 273 -3.50 0.39 -9.47
C ILE A 273 -3.06 1.46 -8.49
N ASP A 274 -3.24 2.72 -8.88
CA ASP A 274 -2.74 3.87 -8.12
C ASP A 274 -3.53 4.08 -6.84
N ASP A 275 -4.87 4.00 -6.94
CA ASP A 275 -5.77 4.14 -5.80
C ASP A 275 -7.13 3.47 -6.05
N ILE A 276 -7.83 3.14 -4.96
CA ILE A 276 -9.23 2.72 -4.98
C ILE A 276 -9.93 3.46 -3.84
N GLU A 277 -10.78 4.42 -4.19
CA GLU A 277 -11.63 5.14 -3.26
C GLU A 277 -13.10 4.76 -3.49
N GLU A 278 -13.77 4.30 -2.44
CA GLU A 278 -15.11 3.73 -2.54
C GLU A 278 -15.18 2.66 -3.62
N ASP A 279 -15.84 2.94 -4.75
CA ASP A 279 -15.99 2.03 -5.88
C ASP A 279 -15.30 2.56 -7.15
N ILE A 280 -14.38 3.52 -7.01
CA ILE A 280 -13.62 4.09 -8.12
C ILE A 280 -12.16 3.68 -8.02
N ALA A 281 -11.69 2.93 -9.02
CA ALA A 281 -10.28 2.58 -9.18
C ALA A 281 -9.58 3.54 -10.15
N LEU A 282 -8.48 4.15 -9.70
CA LEU A 282 -7.55 4.89 -10.56
C LEU A 282 -6.40 3.96 -10.95
N ILE A 283 -6.21 3.78 -12.25
CA ILE A 283 -5.29 2.77 -12.79
C ILE A 283 -4.37 3.39 -13.82
N THR A 284 -3.08 3.15 -13.70
CA THR A 284 -2.08 3.46 -14.73
C THR A 284 -1.82 2.22 -15.58
N LEU A 285 -1.97 2.37 -16.88
CA LEU A 285 -1.71 1.36 -17.90
C LEU A 285 -0.39 1.66 -18.60
N SER A 286 0.35 0.62 -18.96
CA SER A 286 1.47 0.69 -19.90
C SER A 286 0.97 0.31 -21.28
N CYS A 287 0.94 1.26 -22.19
CA CYS A 287 0.36 1.11 -23.51
C CYS A 287 1.44 1.06 -24.61
N LYS A 288 1.09 0.41 -25.72
CA LYS A 288 1.82 0.47 -26.99
C LYS A 288 0.85 0.74 -28.11
N ALA A 289 1.28 1.49 -29.12
CA ALA A 289 0.49 1.73 -30.30
C ALA A 289 1.36 1.57 -31.56
N ASP A 290 0.74 1.16 -32.65
CA ASP A 290 1.34 1.25 -33.99
C ASP A 290 0.71 2.45 -34.69
N VAL A 291 1.54 3.45 -35.01
CA VAL A 291 1.11 4.76 -35.50
C VAL A 291 1.79 5.06 -36.83
N ALA A 292 1.01 5.48 -37.82
CA ALA A 292 1.52 6.02 -39.07
C ALA A 292 1.32 7.53 -39.10
N MET A 293 2.36 8.25 -39.54
CA MET A 293 2.41 9.70 -39.60
C MET A 293 2.85 10.17 -40.99
N ASP A 294 2.23 11.23 -41.43
CA ASP A 294 2.74 12.03 -42.57
C ASP A 294 3.58 13.17 -42.00
N CYS A 295 4.86 13.19 -42.33
CA CYS A 295 5.83 14.14 -41.82
C CYS A 295 6.43 14.96 -42.97
N TYR A 296 6.49 16.27 -42.80
CA TYR A 296 6.98 17.18 -43.80
C TYR A 296 8.16 17.97 -43.27
N TYR A 297 9.23 18.10 -44.08
CA TYR A 297 10.35 18.95 -43.75
C TYR A 297 10.85 19.72 -45.00
N GLU A 298 11.50 20.86 -44.78
CA GLU A 298 12.10 21.68 -45.82
C GLU A 298 13.54 21.21 -46.07
N ASP A 299 13.85 20.84 -47.33
CA ASP A 299 15.17 20.34 -47.75
C ASP A 299 16.11 21.52 -48.13
N TYR A 300 16.71 22.11 -47.12
CA TYR A 300 17.69 23.18 -47.28
C TYR A 300 19.04 22.67 -47.83
N ASP A 301 19.36 21.39 -47.70
CA ASP A 301 20.64 20.83 -48.12
C ASP A 301 20.77 20.78 -49.64
N ASN A 302 19.64 20.64 -50.33
CA ASN A 302 19.56 20.61 -51.78
C ASN A 302 19.03 21.92 -52.38
N ALA A 303 18.69 22.92 -51.57
CA ALA A 303 18.15 24.18 -52.03
C ALA A 303 19.22 25.13 -52.61
N PRO A 304 19.00 25.73 -53.75
CA PRO A 304 19.93 26.71 -54.36
C PRO A 304 20.07 27.98 -53.52
N TRP A 305 21.29 28.31 -53.12
CA TRP A 305 21.60 29.49 -52.33
C TRP A 305 21.96 30.68 -53.14
N ASP A 306 21.27 31.81 -53.00
CA ASP A 306 21.66 33.08 -53.58
C ASP A 306 22.64 33.80 -52.65
N SER A 307 23.88 33.94 -53.12
CA SER A 307 24.93 34.58 -52.32
C SER A 307 24.86 36.13 -52.31
N GLU A 308 24.09 36.75 -53.23
CA GLU A 308 23.89 38.20 -53.29
C GLU A 308 22.81 38.65 -52.32
N GLU A 309 21.64 37.98 -52.34
CA GLU A 309 20.52 38.28 -51.43
C GLU A 309 20.64 37.57 -50.08
N LYS A 310 21.54 36.58 -49.92
CA LYS A 310 21.79 35.76 -48.75
C LYS A 310 20.53 34.98 -48.32
N GLU A 311 19.82 34.43 -49.27
CA GLU A 311 18.63 33.61 -49.05
C GLU A 311 18.59 32.39 -49.99
N TYR A 312 17.75 31.41 -49.65
CA TYR A 312 17.48 30.29 -50.55
C TYR A 312 16.48 30.75 -51.62
N LEU A 313 16.76 30.44 -52.89
CA LEU A 313 15.88 30.82 -53.99
C LEU A 313 14.54 30.08 -53.94
N PHE A 314 14.60 28.81 -53.63
CA PHE A 314 13.44 27.98 -53.36
C PHE A 314 13.88 26.77 -52.51
N VAL A 315 13.00 26.29 -51.66
CA VAL A 315 13.22 25.12 -50.80
C VAL A 315 12.11 24.13 -51.12
N ASP A 316 12.50 22.92 -51.45
CA ASP A 316 11.53 21.85 -51.69
C ASP A 316 11.05 21.29 -50.37
N THR A 317 9.74 21.03 -50.25
CA THR A 317 9.18 20.30 -49.11
C THR A 317 9.19 18.82 -49.42
N VAL A 318 9.79 18.05 -48.54
CA VAL A 318 9.84 16.58 -48.64
C VAL A 318 8.78 15.97 -47.74
N HIS A 319 8.01 15.06 -48.31
CA HIS A 319 7.00 14.28 -47.60
C HIS A 319 7.58 12.91 -47.23
N LEU A 320 7.54 12.57 -45.93
CA LEU A 320 7.91 11.26 -45.40
C LEU A 320 6.67 10.58 -44.80
N PHE A 321 6.43 9.35 -45.19
CA PHE A 321 5.52 8.46 -44.47
C PHE A 321 6.33 7.67 -43.46
N GLU A 322 6.01 7.85 -42.20
CA GLU A 322 6.76 7.25 -41.11
C GLU A 322 5.87 6.38 -40.22
N ARG A 323 6.40 5.25 -39.78
CA ARG A 323 5.73 4.34 -38.82
C ARG A 323 6.47 4.34 -37.50
N TYR A 324 5.71 4.37 -36.39
CA TYR A 324 6.19 4.42 -35.05
C TYR A 324 5.52 3.36 -34.18
N ASN A 325 6.26 2.84 -33.16
CA ASN A 325 5.70 1.97 -32.13
C ASN A 325 6.02 2.56 -30.74
N PRO A 326 5.37 3.66 -30.35
CA PRO A 326 5.60 4.28 -29.05
C PRO A 326 5.07 3.43 -27.90
N SER A 327 5.80 3.47 -26.78
CA SER A 327 5.33 3.00 -25.48
C SER A 327 5.02 4.21 -24.61
N PHE A 328 3.85 4.24 -24.00
CA PHE A 328 3.40 5.37 -23.18
C PHE A 328 2.58 4.91 -21.99
N ALA A 329 2.40 5.79 -21.01
CA ALA A 329 1.52 5.56 -19.88
C ALA A 329 0.17 6.25 -20.12
N CYS A 330 -0.91 5.54 -19.84
CA CYS A 330 -2.26 6.07 -19.86
C CYS A 330 -2.91 5.81 -18.51
N ARG A 331 -3.63 6.78 -17.96
CA ARG A 331 -4.43 6.60 -16.75
C ARG A 331 -5.90 6.51 -17.09
N ILE A 332 -6.58 5.60 -16.42
CA ILE A 332 -8.03 5.43 -16.52
C ILE A 332 -8.65 5.45 -15.12
N LYS A 333 -9.90 5.87 -15.05
CA LYS A 333 -10.77 5.66 -13.90
C LYS A 333 -11.79 4.60 -14.25
N ILE A 334 -11.96 3.60 -13.37
CA ILE A 334 -13.00 2.57 -13.51
C ILE A 334 -13.94 2.66 -12.31
N ASN A 335 -15.25 2.79 -12.57
CA ASN A 335 -16.26 2.55 -11.55
C ASN A 335 -16.49 1.03 -11.44
N LEU A 336 -16.17 0.47 -10.27
CA LEU A 336 -16.22 -0.96 -10.02
C LEU A 336 -17.65 -1.50 -9.87
N GLU A 337 -18.63 -0.66 -9.55
CA GLU A 337 -20.03 -1.03 -9.43
C GLU A 337 -20.72 -1.03 -10.81
N ASP A 338 -20.57 0.08 -11.56
CA ASP A 338 -21.28 0.30 -12.82
C ASP A 338 -20.56 -0.29 -14.04
N LYS A 339 -19.33 -0.76 -13.88
CA LYS A 339 -18.46 -1.25 -14.99
C LYS A 339 -18.21 -0.20 -16.09
N VAL A 340 -18.13 1.05 -15.72
CA VAL A 340 -17.87 2.17 -16.63
C VAL A 340 -16.45 2.68 -16.39
N PHE A 341 -15.74 2.99 -17.47
CA PHE A 341 -14.42 3.59 -17.37
C PHE A 341 -14.33 4.92 -18.14
N THR A 342 -13.33 5.72 -17.77
CA THR A 342 -12.99 6.98 -18.43
C THR A 342 -11.49 7.05 -18.61
N VAL A 343 -11.04 7.33 -19.83
CA VAL A 343 -9.64 7.62 -20.14
C VAL A 343 -9.32 9.04 -19.67
N LEU A 344 -8.27 9.18 -18.87
CA LEU A 344 -7.82 10.50 -18.41
C LEU A 344 -6.89 11.15 -19.44
N PRO A 345 -6.82 12.48 -19.50
CA PRO A 345 -5.98 13.19 -20.47
C PRO A 345 -4.51 12.76 -20.42
N PHE A 346 -3.92 12.48 -21.57
CA PHE A 346 -2.51 12.17 -21.75
C PHE A 346 -2.01 12.70 -23.11
N ARG A 347 -0.71 12.65 -23.32
CA ARG A 347 -0.08 13.05 -24.60
C ARG A 347 1.00 12.04 -24.97
N ILE A 348 1.09 11.72 -26.26
CA ILE A 348 2.13 10.87 -26.83
C ILE A 348 3.12 11.75 -27.56
N VAL A 349 4.38 11.68 -27.18
CA VAL A 349 5.50 12.30 -27.93
C VAL A 349 6.34 11.16 -28.47
N MET A 350 6.34 11.00 -29.76
CA MET A 350 7.15 10.01 -30.46
C MET A 350 8.49 10.63 -30.86
N GLY A 351 9.53 9.83 -30.84
CA GLY A 351 10.87 10.23 -31.23
C GLY A 351 11.54 9.14 -32.06
N PHE A 352 12.75 9.40 -32.47
CA PHE A 352 13.56 8.50 -33.27
C PHE A 352 13.68 7.08 -32.69
N SER A 353 13.70 6.96 -31.38
CA SER A 353 13.78 5.65 -30.68
C SER A 353 12.53 4.76 -30.85
N SER A 354 11.39 5.33 -31.24
CA SER A 354 10.13 4.59 -31.47
C SER A 354 9.84 4.41 -32.98
N LYS A 355 10.68 4.95 -33.85
CA LYS A 355 10.52 4.84 -35.31
C LYS A 355 10.86 3.44 -35.82
N ILE A 356 9.97 2.87 -36.64
CA ILE A 356 10.12 1.54 -37.24
C ILE A 356 10.52 1.68 -38.72
N GLU A 357 9.89 2.60 -39.44
CA GLU A 357 10.01 2.73 -40.89
C GLU A 357 9.86 4.20 -41.29
N SER A 358 10.58 4.59 -42.37
CA SER A 358 10.47 5.89 -42.99
C SER A 358 10.59 5.71 -44.50
N VAL A 359 9.62 6.22 -45.24
CA VAL A 359 9.57 6.15 -46.72
C VAL A 359 9.33 7.55 -47.27
N VAL A 360 10.15 7.95 -48.22
CA VAL A 360 9.91 9.18 -48.99
C VAL A 360 8.74 8.94 -49.92
N VAL A 361 7.73 9.79 -49.85
CA VAL A 361 6.56 9.76 -50.74
C VAL A 361 6.85 10.62 -51.94
N ASP A 362 6.79 10.04 -53.15
CA ASP A 362 6.92 10.81 -54.39
C ASP A 362 5.52 11.27 -54.85
N ASP A 363 5.18 12.50 -54.49
CA ASP A 363 3.87 13.09 -54.82
C ASP A 363 3.63 13.30 -56.32
N ARG A 364 4.62 13.00 -57.16
CA ARG A 364 4.50 13.15 -58.62
C ARG A 364 3.73 12.05 -59.33
N ASP A 365 3.41 10.95 -58.65
CA ASP A 365 2.66 9.81 -59.19
C ASP A 365 1.12 9.93 -59.01
N ASN A 366 0.62 11.03 -58.44
CA ASN A 366 -0.81 11.24 -58.14
C ASN A 366 -1.52 12.30 -59.00
N ASP A 367 -0.92 12.76 -60.13
CA ASP A 367 -1.58 13.65 -61.11
C ASP A 367 -2.09 12.92 -62.37
#